data_9531bdfb6d4f69d7705fd425e206b9d8
#
_entry.id   9531bdfb6d4f69d7705fd425e206b9d8
#
_cell.length_a   1.000
_cell.length_b   1.000
_cell.length_c   1.000
_cell.angle_alpha   90.00
_cell.angle_beta   90.00
_cell.angle_gamma   90.00
#
_symmetry.space_group_name_H-M   'P 1'
#
loop_
_entity.id
_entity.type
_entity.pdbx_description
1 polymer ?
#
loop_
_entity_poly.entity_id
_entity_poly.type
_entity_poly.pdbx_seq_one_letter_code
_entity_poly.pdbx_strand_id
1 'polypeptide(L)'
;MNALVASPTHRTRVLRALGVVPWRRRAVAAVEPVAQPVTMELPSSTSVVVVLPQGCTVRELDLLGRALCAFGPHLARAPRIEVTDATQVPHAQAYLVFGQAQAHALGRALPADVMRDAHIVLVDAPNELLSQAASKRRLWHALRSMRRALGAAGSP
;
A
#
# COMPACT_ATOMS: atom_id res chain seq x y z
N MET A 1 5.49 -1.55 42.13
CA MET A 1 5.87 -0.16 41.86
C MET A 1 4.97 0.34 40.75
N ASN A 2 3.93 1.14 41.10
CA ASN A 2 3.01 1.72 40.10
C ASN A 2 3.69 2.92 39.45
N ALA A 3 4.00 2.81 38.17
CA ALA A 3 4.41 3.98 37.36
C ALA A 3 3.24 4.97 37.31
N LEU A 4 3.40 6.14 37.94
CA LEU A 4 2.45 7.24 37.86
C LEU A 4 2.34 7.71 36.41
N VAL A 5 1.29 7.25 35.72
CA VAL A 5 0.97 7.73 34.38
C VAL A 5 0.56 9.19 34.50
N ALA A 6 1.44 10.09 34.08
CA ALA A 6 1.18 11.53 34.08
C ALA A 6 -0.10 11.86 33.30
N SER A 7 -0.96 12.69 33.87
CA SER A 7 -2.21 13.11 33.23
C SER A 7 -1.94 13.76 31.87
N PRO A 8 -2.84 13.63 30.88
CA PRO A 8 -2.66 14.23 29.54
C PRO A 8 -2.41 15.72 29.57
N THR A 9 -2.98 16.43 30.53
CA THR A 9 -2.81 17.88 30.74
C THR A 9 -1.40 18.20 31.27
N HIS A 10 -0.89 17.40 32.20
CA HIS A 10 0.46 17.56 32.74
C HIS A 10 1.51 17.35 31.63
N ARG A 11 1.37 16.27 30.86
CA ARG A 11 2.25 15.97 29.72
C ARG A 11 2.27 17.11 28.69
N THR A 12 1.11 17.66 28.35
CA THR A 12 1.01 18.78 27.41
C THR A 12 1.72 20.04 27.94
N ARG A 13 1.60 20.31 29.25
CA ARG A 13 2.27 21.46 29.91
C ARG A 13 3.79 21.33 29.88
N VAL A 14 4.31 20.13 30.20
CA VAL A 14 5.75 19.87 30.18
C VAL A 14 6.31 19.99 28.76
N LEU A 15 5.65 19.41 27.77
CA LEU A 15 6.09 19.51 26.37
C LEU A 15 6.13 20.97 25.89
N ARG A 16 5.11 21.76 26.27
CA ARG A 16 5.07 23.19 25.92
C ARG A 16 6.20 23.97 26.59
N ALA A 17 6.52 23.67 27.85
CA ALA A 17 7.64 24.30 28.58
C ALA A 17 9.00 23.96 27.95
N LEU A 18 9.11 22.78 27.31
CA LEU A 18 10.29 22.36 26.55
C LEU A 18 10.33 22.90 25.11
N GLY A 19 9.40 23.80 24.73
CA GLY A 19 9.32 24.35 23.37
C GLY A 19 8.78 23.36 22.31
N VAL A 20 8.28 22.20 22.73
CA VAL A 20 7.74 21.18 21.81
C VAL A 20 6.25 21.42 21.63
N VAL A 21 5.81 21.64 20.39
CA VAL A 21 4.39 21.73 20.04
C VAL A 21 3.84 20.31 19.82
N PRO A 22 3.02 19.76 20.75
CA PRO A 22 2.47 18.42 20.58
C PRO A 22 1.42 18.41 19.47
N TRP A 23 1.58 17.50 18.53
CA TRP A 23 0.58 17.24 17.50
C TRP A 23 -0.66 16.62 18.15
N ARG A 24 -1.81 17.24 17.96
CA ARG A 24 -3.10 16.66 18.36
C ARG A 24 -3.77 16.08 17.13
N ARG A 25 -4.21 14.85 17.28
CA ARG A 25 -5.10 14.25 16.27
C ARG A 25 -6.37 15.11 16.21
N ARG A 26 -6.70 15.62 15.03
CA ARG A 26 -7.98 16.32 14.83
C ARG A 26 -9.10 15.34 15.18
N ALA A 27 -9.92 15.68 16.17
CA ALA A 27 -11.14 14.91 16.43
C ALA A 27 -12.02 15.03 15.19
N VAL A 28 -12.19 13.92 14.48
CA VAL A 28 -13.28 13.81 13.51
C VAL A 28 -14.54 13.84 14.36
N ALA A 29 -15.44 14.80 14.10
CA ALA A 29 -16.74 14.84 14.76
C ALA A 29 -17.30 13.42 14.69
N ALA A 30 -17.69 12.87 15.84
CA ALA A 30 -18.29 11.55 15.91
C ALA A 30 -19.59 11.63 15.10
N VAL A 31 -19.56 11.12 13.87
CA VAL A 31 -20.76 10.73 13.15
C VAL A 31 -21.29 9.55 13.96
N GLU A 32 -22.49 9.71 14.53
CA GLU A 32 -23.17 8.62 15.24
C GLU A 32 -23.11 7.36 14.38
N PRO A 33 -22.81 6.20 14.96
CA PRO A 33 -22.77 4.96 14.20
C PRO A 33 -24.20 4.58 13.84
N VAL A 34 -24.68 5.05 12.70
CA VAL A 34 -25.76 4.37 12.02
C VAL A 34 -25.18 3.04 11.61
N ALA A 35 -25.62 1.97 12.31
CA ALA A 35 -25.26 0.60 12.01
C ALA A 35 -25.85 0.21 10.65
N GLN A 36 -25.20 0.66 9.60
CA GLN A 36 -25.35 0.08 8.28
C GLN A 36 -24.27 -1.00 8.16
N PRO A 37 -24.58 -2.20 7.66
CA PRO A 37 -23.57 -3.15 7.31
C PRO A 37 -22.64 -2.44 6.31
N VAL A 38 -21.40 -2.20 6.73
CA VAL A 38 -20.37 -1.66 5.83
C VAL A 38 -20.05 -2.79 4.86
N THR A 39 -20.87 -2.92 3.82
CA THR A 39 -20.39 -3.48 2.59
C THR A 39 -19.26 -2.55 2.21
N MET A 40 -18.01 -2.99 2.37
CA MET A 40 -16.87 -2.31 1.81
C MET A 40 -17.06 -2.34 0.30
N GLU A 41 -17.80 -1.38 -0.21
CA GLU A 41 -17.70 -1.02 -1.62
C GLU A 41 -16.26 -0.53 -1.78
N LEU A 42 -15.38 -1.41 -2.23
CA LEU A 42 -14.11 -1.04 -2.79
C LEU A 42 -14.41 0.06 -3.81
N PRO A 43 -13.77 1.24 -3.70
CA PRO A 43 -14.01 2.31 -4.65
C PRO A 43 -13.87 1.71 -6.05
N SER A 44 -14.88 1.94 -6.88
CA SER A 44 -15.11 1.29 -8.18
C SER A 44 -13.99 1.48 -9.21
N SER A 45 -12.90 2.14 -8.86
CA SER A 45 -11.67 2.25 -9.64
C SER A 45 -10.47 2.40 -8.70
N THR A 46 -9.96 1.29 -8.22
CA THR A 46 -8.65 1.27 -7.56
C THR A 46 -7.60 1.59 -8.61
N SER A 47 -6.87 2.68 -8.43
CA SER A 47 -5.85 3.07 -9.42
C SER A 47 -4.70 2.07 -9.51
N VAL A 48 -4.28 1.50 -8.38
CA VAL A 48 -3.18 0.53 -8.30
C VAL A 48 -3.48 -0.57 -7.31
N VAL A 49 -3.11 -1.80 -7.65
CA VAL A 49 -3.09 -2.96 -6.74
C VAL A 49 -1.68 -3.52 -6.67
N VAL A 50 -1.22 -3.80 -5.46
CA VAL A 50 0.09 -4.44 -5.22
C VAL A 50 -0.13 -5.90 -4.86
N VAL A 51 0.43 -6.79 -5.67
CA VAL A 51 0.32 -8.25 -5.50
C VAL A 51 1.60 -8.78 -4.88
N LEU A 52 1.47 -9.41 -3.71
CA LEU A 52 2.57 -9.92 -2.91
C LEU A 52 2.50 -11.45 -2.80
N PRO A 53 3.64 -12.14 -2.64
CA PRO A 53 3.65 -13.54 -2.27
C PRO A 53 3.19 -13.73 -0.83
N GLN A 54 2.66 -14.91 -0.53
CA GLN A 54 2.31 -15.29 0.84
C GLN A 54 3.55 -15.39 1.73
N GLY A 55 3.37 -15.09 3.00
CA GLY A 55 4.41 -15.28 4.00
C GLY A 55 5.57 -14.31 3.92
N CYS A 56 5.38 -13.09 3.37
CA CYS A 56 6.39 -12.04 3.41
C CYS A 56 6.81 -11.74 4.85
N THR A 57 8.12 -11.66 5.09
CA THR A 57 8.67 -11.26 6.39
C THR A 57 8.42 -9.78 6.67
N VAL A 58 8.45 -9.40 7.95
CA VAL A 58 8.29 -7.99 8.38
C VAL A 58 9.32 -7.08 7.70
N ARG A 59 10.56 -7.58 7.53
CA ARG A 59 11.64 -6.81 6.88
C ARG A 59 11.37 -6.57 5.40
N GLU A 60 10.81 -7.53 4.70
CA GLU A 60 10.38 -7.39 3.30
C GLU A 60 9.24 -6.38 3.17
N LEU A 61 8.23 -6.49 4.03
CA LEU A 61 7.10 -5.56 4.04
C LEU A 61 7.51 -4.13 4.38
N ASP A 62 8.47 -3.93 5.32
CA ASP A 62 9.01 -2.61 5.65
C ASP A 62 9.76 -1.99 4.44
N LEU A 63 10.63 -2.78 3.78
CA LEU A 63 11.33 -2.33 2.57
C LEU A 63 10.34 -1.91 1.48
N LEU A 64 9.33 -2.73 1.21
CA LEU A 64 8.30 -2.44 0.21
C LEU A 64 7.48 -1.21 0.60
N GLY A 65 7.08 -1.10 1.87
CA GLY A 65 6.36 0.06 2.38
C GLY A 65 7.12 1.37 2.15
N ARG A 66 8.41 1.40 2.47
CA ARG A 66 9.28 2.56 2.24
C ARG A 66 9.43 2.88 0.74
N ALA A 67 9.63 1.84 -0.08
CA ALA A 67 9.76 2.02 -1.52
C ALA A 67 8.48 2.60 -2.14
N LEU A 68 7.31 2.07 -1.79
CA LEU A 68 6.03 2.56 -2.29
C LEU A 68 5.75 4.00 -1.82
N CYS A 69 6.04 4.33 -0.56
CA CYS A 69 5.88 5.69 -0.02
C CYS A 69 6.74 6.71 -0.75
N ALA A 70 7.94 6.35 -1.18
CA ALA A 70 8.85 7.24 -1.91
C ALA A 70 8.33 7.65 -3.30
N PHE A 71 7.38 6.89 -3.87
CA PHE A 71 6.83 7.15 -5.21
C PHE A 71 5.46 7.85 -5.23
N GLY A 72 5.00 8.29 -4.08
CA GLY A 72 3.83 9.14 -3.98
C GLY A 72 2.60 8.44 -3.38
N PRO A 73 1.52 9.22 -3.16
CA PRO A 73 0.37 8.78 -2.36
C PRO A 73 -0.42 7.65 -3.01
N HIS A 74 -0.50 7.58 -4.33
CA HIS A 74 -1.21 6.52 -5.04
C HIS A 74 -0.60 5.13 -4.76
N LEU A 75 0.74 5.02 -4.82
CA LEU A 75 1.44 3.77 -4.52
C LEU A 75 1.52 3.49 -3.01
N ALA A 76 1.67 4.52 -2.19
CA ALA A 76 1.72 4.37 -0.73
C ALA A 76 0.42 3.80 -0.15
N ARG A 77 -0.73 4.17 -0.72
CA ARG A 77 -2.08 3.77 -0.28
C ARG A 77 -2.65 2.59 -1.08
N ALA A 78 -1.91 2.09 -2.07
CA ALA A 78 -2.36 0.96 -2.89
C ALA A 78 -2.71 -0.25 -2.02
N PRO A 79 -3.86 -0.90 -2.24
CA PRO A 79 -4.19 -2.14 -1.56
C PRO A 79 -3.15 -3.20 -1.88
N ARG A 80 -2.78 -3.97 -0.86
CA ARG A 80 -1.83 -5.08 -0.96
C ARG A 80 -2.62 -6.36 -0.82
N ILE A 81 -2.50 -7.23 -1.82
CA ILE A 81 -3.21 -8.49 -1.86
C ILE A 81 -2.25 -9.65 -2.08
N GLU A 82 -2.60 -10.79 -1.55
CA GLU A 82 -1.99 -12.08 -1.86
C GLU A 82 -2.96 -12.83 -2.77
N VAL A 83 -2.53 -13.13 -3.99
CA VAL A 83 -3.40 -13.82 -4.96
C VAL A 83 -3.25 -15.31 -4.79
N THR A 84 -4.37 -15.96 -4.51
CA THR A 84 -4.55 -17.42 -4.55
C THR A 84 -5.63 -17.75 -5.57
N ASP A 85 -5.76 -19.02 -5.93
CA ASP A 85 -6.75 -19.45 -6.95
C ASP A 85 -8.21 -19.12 -6.59
N ALA A 86 -8.51 -18.84 -5.31
CA ALA A 86 -9.83 -18.45 -4.82
C ALA A 86 -10.00 -16.96 -4.56
N THR A 87 -8.96 -16.14 -4.80
CA THR A 87 -8.99 -14.71 -4.45
C THR A 87 -9.67 -13.92 -5.56
N GLN A 88 -10.69 -13.15 -5.22
CA GLN A 88 -11.22 -12.12 -6.11
C GLN A 88 -10.24 -10.96 -6.17
N VAL A 89 -9.63 -10.75 -7.33
CA VAL A 89 -8.74 -9.63 -7.56
C VAL A 89 -9.55 -8.40 -7.95
N PRO A 90 -9.43 -7.28 -7.21
CA PRO A 90 -10.14 -6.06 -7.57
C PRO A 90 -9.64 -5.52 -8.91
N HIS A 91 -10.55 -5.00 -9.74
CA HIS A 91 -10.20 -4.35 -10.99
C HIS A 91 -9.43 -3.06 -10.71
N ALA A 92 -8.29 -2.89 -11.37
CA ALA A 92 -7.43 -1.73 -11.22
C ALA A 92 -6.84 -1.31 -12.57
N GLN A 93 -6.45 -0.04 -12.66
CA GLN A 93 -5.77 0.48 -13.85
C GLN A 93 -4.33 -0.04 -13.96
N ALA A 94 -3.71 -0.39 -12.82
CA ALA A 94 -2.36 -0.90 -12.80
C ALA A 94 -2.15 -1.94 -11.69
N TYR A 95 -1.29 -2.92 -11.98
CA TYR A 95 -0.90 -3.96 -11.04
C TYR A 95 0.62 -4.00 -10.91
N LEU A 96 1.11 -3.93 -9.67
CA LEU A 96 2.52 -4.13 -9.34
C LEU A 96 2.66 -5.51 -8.71
N VAL A 97 3.31 -6.43 -9.42
CA VAL A 97 3.34 -7.85 -9.06
C VAL A 97 4.74 -8.26 -8.64
N PHE A 98 4.86 -8.82 -7.44
CA PHE A 98 6.13 -9.26 -6.87
C PHE A 98 6.30 -10.78 -6.99
N GLY A 99 7.19 -11.19 -7.88
CA GLY A 99 7.52 -12.58 -8.14
C GLY A 99 6.70 -13.21 -9.27
N GLN A 100 7.34 -14.13 -9.99
CA GLN A 100 6.79 -14.74 -11.18
C GLN A 100 5.59 -15.66 -10.87
N ALA A 101 5.62 -16.35 -9.74
CA ALA A 101 4.51 -17.18 -9.30
C ALA A 101 3.23 -16.37 -9.13
N GLN A 102 3.33 -15.15 -8.57
CA GLN A 102 2.22 -14.24 -8.39
C GLN A 102 1.71 -13.68 -9.72
N ALA A 103 2.60 -13.46 -10.68
CA ALA A 103 2.20 -13.05 -12.03
C ALA A 103 1.36 -14.14 -12.72
N HIS A 104 1.75 -15.39 -12.60
CA HIS A 104 0.97 -16.52 -13.12
C HIS A 104 -0.39 -16.67 -12.41
N ALA A 105 -0.42 -16.54 -11.08
CA ALA A 105 -1.66 -16.58 -10.31
C ALA A 105 -2.60 -15.44 -10.70
N LEU A 106 -2.07 -14.22 -10.81
CA LEU A 106 -2.82 -13.05 -11.26
C LEU A 106 -3.39 -13.26 -12.68
N GLY A 107 -2.59 -13.79 -13.61
CA GLY A 107 -3.02 -14.08 -14.98
C GLY A 107 -4.14 -15.10 -15.09
N ARG A 108 -4.27 -16.00 -14.10
CA ARG A 108 -5.42 -16.93 -14.04
C ARG A 108 -6.65 -16.31 -13.38
N ALA A 109 -6.45 -15.35 -12.48
CA ALA A 109 -7.52 -14.74 -11.71
C ALA A 109 -8.17 -13.54 -12.40
N LEU A 110 -7.45 -12.84 -13.29
CA LEU A 110 -7.95 -11.67 -13.99
C LEU A 110 -8.68 -12.05 -15.30
N PRO A 111 -9.82 -11.41 -15.59
CA PRO A 111 -10.47 -11.47 -16.89
C PRO A 111 -9.57 -10.92 -18.01
N ALA A 112 -9.74 -11.45 -19.23
CA ALA A 112 -8.89 -11.11 -20.37
C ALA A 112 -9.00 -9.62 -20.82
N ASP A 113 -10.16 -9.01 -20.63
CA ASP A 113 -10.41 -7.60 -20.89
C ASP A 113 -9.61 -6.73 -19.91
N VAL A 114 -9.65 -7.04 -18.61
CA VAL A 114 -8.87 -6.33 -17.59
C VAL A 114 -7.36 -6.47 -17.85
N MET A 115 -6.90 -7.67 -18.23
CA MET A 115 -5.49 -7.91 -18.56
C MET A 115 -5.02 -7.10 -19.78
N ARG A 116 -5.90 -6.82 -20.72
CA ARG A 116 -5.57 -6.05 -21.92
C ARG A 116 -5.40 -4.58 -21.61
N ASP A 117 -6.24 -4.03 -20.73
CA ASP A 117 -6.33 -2.59 -20.48
C ASP A 117 -5.45 -2.14 -19.30
N ALA A 118 -5.14 -3.06 -18.37
CA ALA A 118 -4.38 -2.75 -17.19
C ALA A 118 -2.86 -2.69 -17.45
N HIS A 119 -2.19 -1.75 -16.80
CA HIS A 119 -0.73 -1.66 -16.80
C HIS A 119 -0.13 -2.63 -15.78
N ILE A 120 0.35 -3.80 -16.22
CA ILE A 120 0.91 -4.83 -15.36
C ILE A 120 2.44 -4.73 -15.34
N VAL A 121 3.02 -4.53 -14.17
CA VAL A 121 4.47 -4.44 -13.97
C VAL A 121 4.94 -5.56 -13.06
N LEU A 122 5.79 -6.44 -13.60
CA LEU A 122 6.42 -7.53 -12.85
C LEU A 122 7.73 -7.08 -12.23
N VAL A 123 7.93 -7.43 -10.97
CA VAL A 123 9.13 -7.15 -10.17
C VAL A 123 9.60 -8.44 -9.52
N ASP A 124 10.87 -8.50 -9.17
CA ASP A 124 11.46 -9.63 -8.45
C ASP A 124 10.76 -9.88 -7.10
N ALA A 125 10.90 -11.07 -6.59
CA ALA A 125 10.32 -11.46 -5.30
C ALA A 125 10.95 -10.64 -4.14
N PRO A 126 10.21 -10.36 -3.05
CA PRO A 126 10.67 -9.52 -1.95
C PRO A 126 11.98 -9.97 -1.30
N ASN A 127 12.22 -11.26 -1.20
CA ASN A 127 13.48 -11.85 -0.68
C ASN A 127 14.68 -11.50 -1.57
N GLU A 128 14.50 -11.47 -2.89
CA GLU A 128 15.56 -11.06 -3.83
C GLU A 128 15.86 -9.56 -3.73
N LEU A 129 14.83 -8.75 -3.47
CA LEU A 129 15.01 -7.32 -3.23
C LEU A 129 15.85 -7.02 -1.99
N LEU A 130 15.80 -7.86 -0.96
CA LEU A 130 16.65 -7.72 0.22
C LEU A 130 18.11 -8.06 -0.08
N SER A 131 18.36 -9.11 -0.86
CA SER A 131 19.67 -9.69 -1.07
C SER A 131 20.43 -9.12 -2.26
N GLN A 132 19.74 -8.66 -3.31
CA GLN A 132 20.36 -8.29 -4.59
C GLN A 132 20.20 -6.80 -4.93
N ALA A 133 21.33 -6.14 -5.20
CA ALA A 133 21.33 -4.74 -5.64
C ALA A 133 20.69 -4.55 -7.03
N ALA A 134 20.81 -5.55 -7.91
CA ALA A 134 20.20 -5.52 -9.24
C ALA A 134 18.68 -5.51 -9.15
N SER A 135 18.09 -6.32 -8.25
CA SER A 135 16.63 -6.37 -8.01
C SER A 135 16.10 -5.03 -7.49
N LYS A 136 16.84 -4.35 -6.61
CA LYS A 136 16.47 -2.99 -6.14
C LYS A 136 16.44 -1.97 -7.29
N ARG A 137 17.39 -2.05 -8.23
CA ARG A 137 17.37 -1.18 -9.43
C ARG A 137 16.16 -1.48 -10.33
N ARG A 138 15.82 -2.76 -10.55
CA ARG A 138 14.65 -3.16 -11.32
C ARG A 138 13.36 -2.65 -10.65
N LEU A 139 13.24 -2.79 -9.33
CA LEU A 139 12.12 -2.22 -8.57
C LEU A 139 12.01 -0.70 -8.80
N TRP A 140 13.12 0.02 -8.72
CA TRP A 140 13.13 1.46 -8.95
C TRP A 140 12.63 1.83 -10.35
N HIS A 141 13.06 1.12 -11.39
CA HIS A 141 12.58 1.33 -12.75
C HIS A 141 11.08 1.01 -12.89
N ALA A 142 10.64 -0.07 -12.29
CA ALA A 142 9.23 -0.48 -12.25
C ALA A 142 8.34 0.59 -11.61
N LEU A 143 8.73 1.10 -10.44
CA LEU A 143 7.99 2.16 -9.75
C LEU A 143 7.96 3.48 -10.54
N ARG A 144 9.04 3.82 -11.25
CA ARG A 144 9.04 4.98 -12.16
C ARG A 144 8.11 4.78 -13.34
N SER A 145 8.06 3.58 -13.93
CA SER A 145 7.13 3.24 -15.00
C SER A 145 5.69 3.36 -14.54
N MET A 146 5.36 2.76 -13.39
CA MET A 146 4.04 2.88 -12.76
C MET A 146 3.63 4.33 -12.55
N ARG A 147 4.50 5.16 -11.98
CA ARG A 147 4.19 6.57 -11.73
C ARG A 147 3.90 7.34 -13.03
N ARG A 148 4.62 7.03 -14.11
CA ARG A 148 4.35 7.65 -15.43
C ARG A 148 3.01 7.21 -15.98
N ALA A 149 2.70 5.92 -15.93
CA ALA A 149 1.42 5.39 -16.41
C ALA A 149 0.23 6.00 -15.65
N LEU A 150 0.32 6.10 -14.32
CA LEU A 150 -0.71 6.73 -13.50
C LEU A 150 -0.83 8.24 -13.73
N GLY A 151 0.29 8.94 -13.98
CA GLY A 151 0.29 10.36 -14.31
C GLY A 151 -0.35 10.63 -15.68
N ALA A 152 -0.14 9.77 -16.66
CA ALA A 152 -0.75 9.87 -17.97
C ALA A 152 -2.27 9.60 -17.94
N ALA A 153 -2.71 8.67 -17.08
CA ALA A 153 -4.14 8.35 -16.90
C ALA A 153 -4.93 9.42 -16.11
N GLY A 154 -4.25 10.26 -15.34
CA GLY A 154 -4.86 11.31 -14.51
C GLY A 154 -4.85 12.72 -15.13
N SER A 155 -4.39 12.90 -16.37
CA SER A 155 -4.48 14.17 -17.08
C SER A 155 -5.73 14.17 -17.94
N PRO A 156 -6.75 15.05 -17.63
CA PRO A 156 -7.91 15.26 -18.51
C PRO A 156 -7.51 15.97 -19.79
#